data_1a5af72aec67f6c5f83858f5d71b643b
#
_entry.id   1a5af72aec67f6c5f83858f5d71b643b
#
_cell.length_a   1.000
_cell.length_b   1.000
_cell.length_c   1.000
_cell.angle_alpha   90.00
_cell.angle_beta   90.00
_cell.angle_gamma   90.00
#
_symmetry.space_group_name_H-M   'P 1'
#
loop_
_entity.id
_entity.type
_entity.pdbx_description
1 polymer ?
#
loop_
_entity_poly.entity_id
_entity_poly.type
_entity_poly.pdbx_seq_one_letter_code
_entity_poly.pdbx_strand_id
1 'polypeptide(L)'
;MVSPFVGRILDWYKKSTGQEYTADKDPGVNSVKLIAREFRLRNFKTQVMAASFRNINEIIELAGVDLLTISPALLEQLDNLSERVENKISDILQNDMINHEMMSREKFDDEIKNDRCAFELLTQGIEKFKEDTLALEEKIESIIKKK
;
A
#
# COMPACT_ATOMS: atom_id res chain seq x y z
N MET A 1 -11.90 -1.09 -5.45
CA MET A 1 -10.44 -0.99 -5.60
C MET A 1 -9.83 -0.59 -4.27
N VAL A 2 -8.69 -1.16 -3.92
CA VAL A 2 -7.84 -0.75 -2.77
C VAL A 2 -6.49 -0.30 -3.29
N SER A 3 -5.88 0.69 -2.63
CA SER A 3 -4.60 1.27 -3.08
C SER A 3 -3.59 1.33 -1.92
N PRO A 4 -2.88 0.23 -1.66
CA PRO A 4 -1.82 0.20 -0.65
C PRO A 4 -0.61 1.04 -1.09
N PHE A 5 0.01 1.75 -0.14
CA PHE A 5 1.14 2.64 -0.36
C PHE A 5 2.45 1.98 0.06
N VAL A 6 3.13 1.34 -0.89
CA VAL A 6 4.37 0.58 -0.69
C VAL A 6 5.42 1.39 0.05
N GLY A 7 5.81 2.54 -0.50
CA GLY A 7 6.89 3.34 0.04
C GLY A 7 6.59 3.95 1.41
N ARG A 8 5.32 4.20 1.77
CA ARG A 8 4.99 4.68 3.13
C ARG A 8 5.25 3.61 4.18
N ILE A 9 4.97 2.36 3.87
CA ILE A 9 5.27 1.23 4.75
C ILE A 9 6.79 1.09 4.87
N LEU A 10 7.52 1.10 3.76
CA LEU A 10 8.98 1.04 3.75
C LEU A 10 9.60 2.16 4.59
N ASP A 11 9.17 3.41 4.39
CA ASP A 11 9.68 4.57 5.13
C ASP A 11 9.47 4.40 6.64
N TRP A 12 8.30 3.90 7.05
CA TRP A 12 8.01 3.64 8.46
C TRP A 12 8.97 2.58 9.05
N TYR A 13 9.17 1.46 8.34
CA TYR A 13 10.06 0.39 8.78
C TYR A 13 11.52 0.85 8.83
N LYS A 14 12.01 1.58 7.83
CA LYS A 14 13.36 2.16 7.84
C LYS A 14 13.55 3.08 9.05
N LYS A 15 12.59 3.95 9.32
CA LYS A 15 12.64 4.88 10.46
C LYS A 15 12.60 4.14 11.80
N SER A 16 11.80 3.11 11.94
CA SER A 16 11.60 2.41 13.22
C SER A 16 12.68 1.39 13.54
N THR A 17 13.31 0.79 12.52
CA THR A 17 14.32 -0.25 12.70
C THR A 17 15.75 0.21 12.43
N GLY A 18 15.93 1.31 11.68
CA GLY A 18 17.23 1.76 11.20
C GLY A 18 17.85 0.85 10.12
N GLN A 19 17.06 -0.08 9.53
CA GLN A 19 17.54 -1.05 8.55
C GLN A 19 17.21 -0.61 7.13
N GLU A 20 18.06 -0.98 6.17
CA GLU A 20 17.78 -0.93 4.75
C GLU A 20 17.19 -2.25 4.28
N TYR A 21 16.27 -2.18 3.31
CA TYR A 21 15.57 -3.34 2.76
C TYR A 21 15.83 -3.46 1.28
N THR A 22 16.14 -4.67 0.80
CA THR A 22 16.08 -5.02 -0.62
C THR A 22 14.63 -5.19 -1.04
N ALA A 23 14.31 -5.04 -2.31
CA ALA A 23 12.91 -5.03 -2.77
C ALA A 23 12.15 -6.34 -2.45
N ASP A 24 12.85 -7.48 -2.49
CA ASP A 24 12.31 -8.79 -2.12
C ASP A 24 11.97 -8.91 -0.62
N LYS A 25 12.63 -8.13 0.24
CA LYS A 25 12.43 -8.06 1.70
C LYS A 25 11.70 -6.81 2.15
N ASP A 26 11.32 -5.95 1.24
CA ASP A 26 10.60 -4.70 1.51
C ASP A 26 9.23 -5.02 2.15
N PRO A 27 8.97 -4.51 3.38
CA PRO A 27 7.70 -4.74 4.06
C PRO A 27 6.48 -4.23 3.29
N GLY A 28 6.63 -3.12 2.54
CA GLY A 28 5.57 -2.56 1.70
C GLY A 28 5.26 -3.47 0.51
N VAL A 29 6.28 -3.96 -0.18
CA VAL A 29 6.14 -4.93 -1.28
C VAL A 29 5.47 -6.21 -0.76
N ASN A 30 5.97 -6.75 0.34
CA ASN A 30 5.43 -7.98 0.92
C ASN A 30 3.98 -7.82 1.38
N SER A 31 3.61 -6.67 1.94
CA SER A 31 2.23 -6.36 2.30
C SER A 31 1.30 -6.38 1.08
N VAL A 32 1.72 -5.77 -0.04
CA VAL A 32 0.92 -5.77 -1.28
C VAL A 32 0.81 -7.17 -1.87
N LYS A 33 1.89 -7.94 -1.87
CA LYS A 33 1.87 -9.35 -2.31
C LYS A 33 0.85 -10.16 -1.51
N LEU A 34 0.81 -10.00 -0.18
CA LEU A 34 -0.16 -10.67 0.68
C LEU A 34 -1.60 -10.25 0.37
N ILE A 35 -1.87 -8.95 0.21
CA ILE A 35 -3.20 -8.44 -0.15
C ILE A 35 -3.65 -9.03 -1.49
N ALA A 36 -2.81 -8.97 -2.52
CA ALA A 36 -3.12 -9.48 -3.85
C ALA A 36 -3.40 -10.99 -3.82
N ARG A 37 -2.61 -11.74 -3.04
CA ARG A 37 -2.82 -13.17 -2.80
C ARG A 37 -4.16 -13.44 -2.15
N GLU A 38 -4.45 -12.82 -1.01
CA GLU A 38 -5.72 -13.01 -0.29
C GLU A 38 -6.93 -12.71 -1.17
N PHE A 39 -6.86 -11.63 -1.95
CA PHE A 39 -7.95 -11.24 -2.83
C PHE A 39 -8.20 -12.27 -3.95
N ARG A 40 -7.15 -12.82 -4.53
CA ARG A 40 -7.25 -13.86 -5.56
C ARG A 40 -7.76 -15.18 -5.00
N LEU A 41 -7.21 -15.62 -3.87
CA LEU A 41 -7.61 -16.86 -3.23
C LEU A 41 -9.08 -16.84 -2.77
N ARG A 42 -9.58 -15.67 -2.34
CA ARG A 42 -10.99 -15.48 -1.95
C ARG A 42 -11.90 -15.11 -3.13
N ASN A 43 -11.39 -15.06 -4.35
CA ASN A 43 -12.12 -14.63 -5.54
C ASN A 43 -12.78 -13.26 -5.40
N PHE A 44 -12.17 -12.33 -4.67
CA PHE A 44 -12.65 -10.95 -4.57
C PHE A 44 -12.48 -10.25 -5.91
N LYS A 45 -13.54 -9.56 -6.35
CA LYS A 45 -13.51 -8.73 -7.57
C LYS A 45 -12.83 -7.38 -7.36
N THR A 46 -12.44 -7.07 -6.14
CA THR A 46 -11.76 -5.82 -5.79
C THR A 46 -10.34 -5.83 -6.34
N GLN A 47 -10.01 -4.85 -7.16
CA GLN A 47 -8.67 -4.69 -7.72
C GLN A 47 -7.70 -4.10 -6.70
N VAL A 48 -6.45 -4.55 -6.75
CA VAL A 48 -5.33 -4.02 -5.96
C VAL A 48 -4.48 -3.12 -6.83
N MET A 49 -4.37 -1.85 -6.45
CA MET A 49 -3.54 -0.84 -7.14
C MET A 49 -2.41 -0.40 -6.21
N ALA A 50 -1.22 -0.97 -6.38
CA ALA A 50 -0.06 -0.55 -5.61
C ALA A 50 0.41 0.85 -6.03
N ALA A 51 0.84 1.66 -5.07
CA ALA A 51 1.20 3.05 -5.28
C ALA A 51 2.35 3.51 -4.37
N SER A 52 2.85 4.73 -4.63
CA SER A 52 3.84 5.40 -3.75
C SER A 52 5.20 4.71 -3.73
N PHE A 53 5.70 4.32 -4.89
CA PHE A 53 7.00 3.65 -5.03
C PHE A 53 8.18 4.59 -4.77
N ARG A 54 9.27 4.06 -4.22
CA ARG A 54 10.54 4.74 -3.97
C ARG A 54 11.60 4.42 -5.01
N ASN A 55 11.50 3.23 -5.64
CA ASN A 55 12.43 2.77 -6.67
C ASN A 55 11.76 1.76 -7.63
N ILE A 56 12.42 1.50 -8.76
CA ILE A 56 11.90 0.57 -9.79
C ILE A 56 11.88 -0.89 -9.34
N ASN A 57 12.74 -1.30 -8.40
CA ASN A 57 12.80 -2.68 -7.94
C ASN A 57 11.53 -3.07 -7.16
N GLU A 58 10.93 -2.14 -6.41
CA GLU A 58 9.61 -2.34 -5.79
C GLU A 58 8.53 -2.62 -6.84
N ILE A 59 8.59 -1.92 -7.97
CA ILE A 59 7.64 -2.07 -9.09
C ILE A 59 7.83 -3.44 -9.75
N ILE A 60 9.06 -3.83 -10.02
CA ILE A 60 9.42 -5.12 -10.63
C ILE A 60 8.96 -6.28 -9.74
N GLU A 61 9.16 -6.17 -8.42
CA GLU A 61 8.71 -7.19 -7.45
C GLU A 61 7.18 -7.30 -7.36
N LEU A 62 6.43 -6.30 -7.81
CA LEU A 62 4.97 -6.30 -7.87
C LEU A 62 4.40 -6.54 -9.27
N ALA A 63 5.24 -6.96 -10.22
CA ALA A 63 4.79 -7.32 -11.54
C ALA A 63 3.76 -8.46 -11.47
N GLY A 64 2.57 -8.20 -11.99
CA GLY A 64 1.43 -9.12 -11.94
C GLY A 64 0.33 -8.72 -10.94
N VAL A 65 0.49 -7.66 -10.15
CA VAL A 65 -0.61 -7.00 -9.43
C VAL A 65 -1.55 -6.33 -10.45
N ASP A 66 -2.81 -6.16 -10.12
CA ASP A 66 -3.82 -5.69 -11.08
C ASP A 66 -3.49 -4.31 -11.66
N LEU A 67 -3.04 -3.36 -10.83
CA LEU A 67 -2.73 -2.00 -11.22
C LEU A 67 -1.54 -1.45 -10.42
N LEU A 68 -0.79 -0.54 -11.04
CA LEU A 68 0.33 0.17 -10.44
C LEU A 68 0.24 1.67 -10.76
N THR A 69 0.29 2.52 -9.73
CA THR A 69 0.40 3.97 -9.91
C THR A 69 1.86 4.36 -9.82
N ILE A 70 2.46 4.68 -10.96
CA ILE A 70 3.90 4.93 -11.09
C ILE A 70 4.14 6.40 -11.48
N SER A 71 5.12 7.05 -10.85
CA SER A 71 5.50 8.41 -11.22
C SER A 71 6.21 8.44 -12.59
N PRO A 72 6.12 9.57 -13.34
CA PRO A 72 6.79 9.69 -14.64
C PRO A 72 8.30 9.38 -14.58
N ALA A 73 8.99 9.83 -13.54
CA ALA A 73 10.41 9.57 -13.37
C ALA A 73 10.77 8.08 -13.20
N LEU A 74 9.92 7.31 -12.52
CA LEU A 74 10.10 5.86 -12.39
C LEU A 74 9.69 5.13 -13.67
N LEU A 75 8.71 5.63 -14.42
CA LEU A 75 8.35 5.10 -15.74
C LEU A 75 9.51 5.26 -16.73
N GLU A 76 10.18 6.41 -16.74
CA GLU A 76 11.37 6.64 -17.59
C GLU A 76 12.50 5.68 -17.22
N GLN A 77 12.71 5.40 -15.94
CA GLN A 77 13.70 4.40 -15.51
C GLN A 77 13.33 2.99 -15.98
N LEU A 78 12.05 2.63 -15.91
CA LEU A 78 11.56 1.32 -16.39
C LEU A 78 11.70 1.17 -17.91
N ASP A 79 11.46 2.22 -18.68
CA ASP A 79 11.59 2.23 -20.15
C ASP A 79 13.04 1.96 -20.61
N ASN A 80 14.01 2.34 -19.78
CA ASN A 80 15.43 2.10 -20.03
C ASN A 80 15.92 0.71 -19.57
N LEU A 81 15.05 -0.13 -19.00
CA LEU A 81 15.41 -1.50 -18.61
C LEU A 81 15.52 -2.40 -19.83
N SER A 82 16.65 -3.11 -19.91
CA SER A 82 16.88 -4.13 -20.95
C SER A 82 16.40 -5.53 -20.52
N GLU A 83 16.09 -5.71 -19.26
CA GLU A 83 15.73 -7.00 -18.67
C GLU A 83 14.24 -7.30 -18.81
N ARG A 84 13.94 -8.59 -19.04
CA ARG A 84 12.55 -9.06 -19.06
C ARG A 84 12.01 -9.11 -17.64
N VAL A 85 10.89 -8.43 -17.41
CA VAL A 85 10.16 -8.49 -16.13
C VAL A 85 9.24 -9.70 -16.12
N GLU A 86 9.42 -10.59 -15.14
CA GLU A 86 8.58 -11.77 -14.95
C GLU A 86 7.43 -11.47 -13.98
N ASN A 87 6.33 -12.22 -14.12
CA ASN A 87 5.21 -12.11 -13.17
C ASN A 87 5.63 -12.71 -11.81
N LYS A 88 5.66 -11.86 -10.79
CA LYS A 88 6.08 -12.23 -9.42
C LYS A 88 4.91 -12.64 -8.51
N ILE A 89 3.67 -12.54 -9.00
CA ILE A 89 2.46 -12.79 -8.20
C ILE A 89 1.86 -14.16 -8.50
N SER A 90 2.12 -14.75 -9.67
CA SER A 90 1.59 -16.07 -10.06
C SER A 90 2.02 -17.20 -9.13
N ASP A 91 3.27 -17.15 -8.63
CA ASP A 91 3.87 -18.23 -7.86
C ASP A 91 3.37 -18.29 -6.40
N ILE A 92 2.77 -17.19 -5.93
CA ILE A 92 2.26 -17.08 -4.56
C ILE A 92 1.00 -17.93 -4.35
N LEU A 93 0.33 -18.34 -5.44
CA LEU A 93 -0.97 -19.04 -5.37
C LEU A 93 -0.86 -20.55 -5.14
N GLN A 94 0.32 -21.16 -5.19
CA GLN A 94 0.44 -22.60 -5.34
C GLN A 94 0.33 -23.45 -4.07
N ASN A 95 0.41 -22.90 -2.85
CA ASN A 95 0.67 -23.76 -1.68
C ASN A 95 -0.15 -23.57 -0.39
N ASP A 96 -1.20 -22.76 -0.32
CA ASP A 96 -1.86 -22.55 0.97
C ASP A 96 -3.37 -22.75 0.97
N MET A 97 -3.82 -23.59 1.91
CA MET A 97 -5.22 -23.66 2.32
C MET A 97 -5.58 -22.38 3.11
N ILE A 98 -6.55 -21.63 2.63
CA ILE A 98 -7.03 -20.44 3.32
C ILE A 98 -8.01 -20.85 4.40
N ASN A 99 -7.78 -20.32 5.60
CA ASN A 99 -8.81 -20.26 6.60
C ASN A 99 -9.86 -19.20 6.20
N HIS A 100 -11.05 -19.61 5.84
CA HIS A 100 -12.14 -18.73 5.39
C HIS A 100 -12.91 -18.08 6.57
N GLU A 101 -12.43 -18.20 7.80
CA GLU A 101 -13.09 -17.56 8.94
C GLU A 101 -13.09 -16.03 8.81
N MET A 102 -14.28 -15.45 8.93
CA MET A 102 -14.44 -14.02 9.02
C MET A 102 -13.90 -13.53 10.37
N MET A 103 -13.01 -12.54 10.33
CA MET A 103 -12.50 -11.91 11.54
C MET A 103 -13.63 -11.12 12.24
N SER A 104 -13.80 -11.29 13.56
CA SER A 104 -14.72 -10.44 14.31
C SER A 104 -14.21 -9.00 14.40
N ARG A 105 -15.11 -8.06 14.71
CA ARG A 105 -14.74 -6.65 14.87
C ARG A 105 -13.73 -6.46 16.00
N GLU A 106 -13.93 -7.12 17.12
CA GLU A 106 -13.06 -7.06 18.29
C GLU A 106 -11.65 -7.55 17.96
N LYS A 107 -11.55 -8.68 17.26
CA LYS A 107 -10.28 -9.23 16.82
C LYS A 107 -9.56 -8.30 15.86
N PHE A 108 -10.28 -7.69 14.91
CA PHE A 108 -9.73 -6.71 13.99
C PHE A 108 -9.17 -5.48 14.72
N ASP A 109 -9.94 -4.93 15.67
CA ASP A 109 -9.54 -3.76 16.44
C ASP A 109 -8.30 -4.04 17.32
N ASP A 110 -8.15 -5.27 17.82
CA ASP A 110 -6.98 -5.68 18.58
C ASP A 110 -5.75 -5.93 17.68
N GLU A 111 -5.93 -6.58 16.54
CA GLU A 111 -4.83 -6.80 15.59
C GLU A 111 -4.28 -5.51 15.02
N ILE A 112 -5.13 -4.53 14.68
CA ILE A 112 -4.68 -3.20 14.22
C ILE A 112 -3.87 -2.49 15.30
N LYS A 113 -4.27 -2.54 16.56
CA LYS A 113 -3.50 -1.92 17.66
C LYS A 113 -2.14 -2.56 17.86
N ASN A 114 -2.03 -3.88 17.61
CA ASN A 114 -0.78 -4.61 17.73
C ASN A 114 0.14 -4.42 16.50
N ASP A 115 -0.41 -4.07 15.33
CA ASP A 115 0.37 -3.66 14.17
C ASP A 115 0.72 -2.17 14.27
N ARG A 116 1.88 -1.87 14.85
CA ARG A 116 2.33 -0.50 15.06
C ARG A 116 2.40 0.31 13.78
N CYS A 117 2.83 -0.28 12.67
CA CYS A 117 2.90 0.40 11.38
C CYS A 117 1.50 0.80 10.90
N ALA A 118 0.57 -0.14 10.88
CA ALA A 118 -0.81 0.11 10.46
C ALA A 118 -1.49 1.14 11.38
N PHE A 119 -1.35 0.99 12.69
CA PHE A 119 -1.98 1.87 13.68
C PHE A 119 -1.46 3.31 13.58
N GLU A 120 -0.13 3.49 13.56
CA GLU A 120 0.48 4.83 13.51
C GLU A 120 0.17 5.54 12.19
N LEU A 121 0.31 4.85 11.04
CA LEU A 121 0.03 5.45 9.74
C LEU A 121 -1.45 5.77 9.54
N LEU A 122 -2.36 4.93 10.02
CA LEU A 122 -3.80 5.18 9.96
C LEU A 122 -4.19 6.38 10.82
N THR A 123 -3.74 6.41 12.07
CA THR A 123 -4.05 7.50 13.00
C THR A 123 -3.53 8.84 12.49
N GLN A 124 -2.26 8.90 12.06
CA GLN A 124 -1.68 10.11 11.47
C GLN A 124 -2.42 10.56 10.21
N GLY A 125 -2.82 9.61 9.35
CA GLY A 125 -3.58 9.90 8.13
C GLY A 125 -4.94 10.53 8.44
N ILE A 126 -5.68 9.97 9.41
CA ILE A 126 -6.99 10.48 9.85
C ILE A 126 -6.86 11.90 10.40
N GLU A 127 -5.92 12.15 11.31
CA GLU A 127 -5.71 13.49 11.87
C GLU A 127 -5.34 14.50 10.79
N LYS A 128 -4.43 14.14 9.89
CA LYS A 128 -4.05 15.02 8.78
C LYS A 128 -5.22 15.37 7.87
N PHE A 129 -6.03 14.40 7.47
CA PHE A 129 -7.20 14.67 6.65
C PHE A 129 -8.26 15.51 7.36
N LYS A 130 -8.40 15.34 8.68
CA LYS A 130 -9.28 16.19 9.50
C LYS A 130 -8.81 17.64 9.50
N GLU A 131 -7.51 17.89 9.72
CA GLU A 131 -6.92 19.23 9.65
C GLU A 131 -7.15 19.89 8.27
N ASP A 132 -6.86 19.15 7.19
CA ASP A 132 -7.04 19.63 5.82
C ASP A 132 -8.51 19.93 5.48
N THR A 133 -9.45 19.13 6.01
CA THR A 133 -10.89 19.36 5.85
C THR A 133 -11.33 20.64 6.56
N LEU A 134 -10.92 20.83 7.81
CA LEU A 134 -11.24 22.06 8.57
C LEU A 134 -10.68 23.31 7.88
N ALA A 135 -9.44 23.24 7.39
CA ALA A 135 -8.83 24.36 6.67
C ALA A 135 -9.59 24.69 5.37
N LEU A 136 -10.12 23.68 4.66
CA LEU A 136 -10.95 23.87 3.49
C LEU A 136 -12.29 24.52 3.84
N GLU A 137 -12.95 24.06 4.90
CA GLU A 137 -14.21 24.62 5.41
C GLU A 137 -14.06 26.10 5.77
N GLU A 138 -13.04 26.47 6.54
CA GLU A 138 -12.71 27.85 6.89
C GLU A 138 -12.51 28.73 5.64
N LYS A 139 -11.79 28.21 4.64
CA LYS A 139 -11.56 28.91 3.38
C LYS A 139 -12.86 29.16 2.62
N ILE A 140 -13.74 28.17 2.54
CA ILE A 140 -15.06 28.29 1.89
C ILE A 140 -15.92 29.33 2.63
N GLU A 141 -16.00 29.26 3.95
CA GLU A 141 -16.74 30.26 4.77
C GLU A 141 -16.23 31.67 4.53
N SER A 142 -14.90 31.86 4.47
CA SER A 142 -14.30 33.17 4.23
C SER A 142 -14.70 33.78 2.87
N ILE A 143 -14.90 32.92 1.86
CA ILE A 143 -15.34 33.33 0.52
C ILE A 143 -16.82 33.69 0.53
N ILE A 144 -17.66 32.91 1.21
CA ILE A 144 -19.10 33.16 1.30
C ILE A 144 -19.38 34.47 2.05
N LYS A 145 -18.68 34.72 3.16
CA LYS A 145 -18.83 35.95 3.98
C LYS A 145 -18.35 37.24 3.28
N LYS A 146 -17.59 37.15 2.17
CA LYS A 146 -17.11 38.28 1.38
C LYS A 146 -18.05 38.68 0.24
N LYS A 147 -19.11 37.93 0.00
CA LYS A 147 -20.19 38.24 -0.93
C LYS A 147 -21.37 38.89 -0.20
#